data_b0c1d017caf3056ebec9c838218f1034
#
_entry.id   b0c1d017caf3056ebec9c838218f1034
#
_cell.length_a   1.000
_cell.length_b   1.000
_cell.length_c   1.000
_cell.angle_alpha   90.00
_cell.angle_beta   90.00
_cell.angle_gamma   90.00
#
_symmetry.space_group_name_H-M   'P 1'
#
loop_
_entity.id
_entity.type
_entity.pdbx_description
1 polymer ?
#
loop_
_entity_poly.entity_id
_entity_poly.type
_entity_poly.pdbx_seq_one_letter_code
_entity_poly.pdbx_strand_id
1 'polypeptide(L)'
;MFEIGVIPVAGAGLRLYPYTESTPKTLLEVGGQSLLLNNIAILRDQLGVKKIFLIIGHQGERIRAAIGDGANLGVQIEYLACSDISAGLACGLLLLRDHIHSHFPVILGDELYLDSNHAQLLRYAAEPADVVCGIKTTGDTTLIRKNYAVTLQGDRITSLEEKPEVIKNHYLGCGTYIFSPAIFDAIENTPASTKTGRVELTEVIDRWAQQGADVRAAVLKGSYRNINYPEDYISAMNLYRKLHFSQYRVSLVIPTYNESAAIGDVIEDFRDKVDEIIVADNQSPDGTADIARAKGATVISKPLAGYGAALRCALQAATGDILVLMEGDASFTADDLPKILAYMRDADMVIGTRTTKQMIEQGANMDAFLRWGNVLAAKVLQFLWIRQEPRFTDLGCTYRAIWRDTYLTIRDNLSAVGPAFSPEMMVEVLRAERKIIEIPVTYRPRIGDVSKHSGSKLAILKTGTKMLWLIFKRRLGFR
;
A
#
# COMPACT_ATOMS: atom_id res chain seq x y z
N MET A 1 -10.87 -26.82 -19.23
CA MET A 1 -9.76 -25.85 -19.05
C MET A 1 -9.78 -24.92 -20.26
N PHE A 2 -9.42 -23.68 -20.07
CA PHE A 2 -9.32 -22.72 -21.16
C PHE A 2 -7.90 -22.77 -21.77
N GLU A 3 -7.79 -22.79 -23.09
CA GLU A 3 -6.48 -22.84 -23.75
C GLU A 3 -5.81 -21.46 -23.73
N ILE A 4 -6.59 -20.42 -23.99
CA ILE A 4 -6.15 -19.05 -24.19
C ILE A 4 -6.80 -18.13 -23.16
N GLY A 5 -6.03 -17.22 -22.58
CA GLY A 5 -6.51 -16.12 -21.74
C GLY A 5 -6.06 -14.76 -22.30
N VAL A 6 -6.70 -13.70 -21.84
CA VAL A 6 -6.44 -12.34 -22.32
C VAL A 6 -6.32 -11.38 -21.14
N ILE A 7 -5.31 -10.50 -21.19
CA ILE A 7 -5.17 -9.40 -20.23
C ILE A 7 -4.94 -8.10 -21.03
N PRO A 8 -5.93 -7.22 -21.14
CA PRO A 8 -5.76 -5.90 -21.73
C PRO A 8 -4.92 -5.01 -20.78
N VAL A 9 -3.79 -4.48 -21.29
CA VAL A 9 -2.84 -3.66 -20.53
C VAL A 9 -2.42 -2.39 -21.30
N ALA A 10 -3.23 -1.95 -22.27
CA ALA A 10 -2.90 -0.84 -23.17
C ALA A 10 -3.06 0.55 -22.53
N GLY A 11 -3.74 0.67 -21.40
CA GLY A 11 -4.14 1.93 -20.81
C GLY A 11 -2.98 2.79 -20.30
N ALA A 12 -3.05 4.13 -20.52
CA ALA A 12 -2.01 5.06 -20.13
C ALA A 12 -1.88 5.32 -18.61
N GLY A 13 -2.89 5.00 -17.80
CA GLY A 13 -2.84 5.16 -16.35
C GLY A 13 -2.71 6.60 -15.83
N LEU A 14 -3.07 7.62 -16.63
CA LEU A 14 -2.84 9.04 -16.31
C LEU A 14 -3.43 9.49 -14.96
N ARG A 15 -4.54 8.88 -14.55
CA ARG A 15 -5.22 9.21 -13.28
C ARG A 15 -4.47 8.73 -12.03
N LEU A 16 -3.47 7.84 -12.21
CA LEU A 16 -2.63 7.30 -11.13
C LEU A 16 -1.31 8.06 -10.96
N TYR A 17 -1.10 9.15 -11.72
CA TYR A 17 0.07 10.00 -11.51
C TYR A 17 0.18 10.44 -10.03
N PRO A 18 1.38 10.44 -9.39
CA PRO A 18 2.71 10.26 -10.00
C PRO A 18 3.19 8.79 -10.10
N TYR A 19 2.46 7.80 -9.57
CA TYR A 19 2.89 6.39 -9.54
C TYR A 19 3.16 5.82 -10.94
N THR A 20 2.45 6.32 -11.94
CA THR A 20 2.54 5.87 -13.34
C THR A 20 3.42 6.75 -14.23
N GLU A 21 4.19 7.68 -13.67
CA GLU A 21 5.13 8.51 -14.41
C GLU A 21 6.21 7.67 -15.10
N SER A 22 6.77 6.72 -14.38
CA SER A 22 7.86 5.86 -14.85
C SER A 22 7.49 4.37 -14.94
N THR A 23 6.35 3.97 -14.40
CA THR A 23 5.94 2.56 -14.29
C THR A 23 4.57 2.37 -14.90
N PRO A 24 4.37 1.44 -15.87
CA PRO A 24 3.03 1.10 -16.35
C PRO A 24 2.11 0.74 -15.20
N LYS A 25 0.84 1.18 -15.26
CA LYS A 25 -0.17 0.92 -14.23
C LYS A 25 -0.22 -0.54 -13.79
N THR A 26 -0.18 -1.45 -14.75
CA THR A 26 -0.29 -2.90 -14.54
C THR A 26 0.96 -3.54 -13.93
N LEU A 27 2.08 -2.82 -13.93
CA LEU A 27 3.32 -3.21 -13.26
C LEU A 27 3.46 -2.61 -11.85
N LEU A 28 2.48 -1.84 -11.37
CA LEU A 28 2.47 -1.41 -9.97
C LEU A 28 2.35 -2.63 -9.05
N GLU A 29 3.17 -2.64 -8.00
CA GLU A 29 3.30 -3.77 -7.09
C GLU A 29 2.40 -3.61 -5.87
N VAL A 30 1.72 -4.68 -5.50
CA VAL A 30 1.01 -4.84 -4.23
C VAL A 30 1.51 -6.12 -3.56
N GLY A 31 2.12 -5.97 -2.39
CA GLY A 31 2.71 -7.12 -1.69
C GLY A 31 3.91 -7.75 -2.40
N GLY A 32 4.70 -6.94 -3.13
CA GLY A 32 5.89 -7.43 -3.86
C GLY A 32 5.59 -8.13 -5.19
N GLN A 33 4.33 -8.15 -5.63
CA GLN A 33 3.90 -8.72 -6.91
C GLN A 33 3.13 -7.67 -7.72
N SER A 34 3.44 -7.53 -9.02
CA SER A 34 2.71 -6.61 -9.87
C SER A 34 1.28 -7.08 -10.13
N LEU A 35 0.35 -6.14 -10.41
CA LEU A 35 -1.03 -6.45 -10.77
C LEU A 35 -1.09 -7.44 -11.94
N LEU A 36 -0.24 -7.24 -12.95
CA LEU A 36 -0.17 -8.10 -14.12
C LEU A 36 0.27 -9.52 -13.78
N LEU A 37 1.30 -9.68 -12.95
CA LEU A 37 1.76 -11.00 -12.50
C LEU A 37 0.69 -11.73 -11.67
N ASN A 38 -0.05 -11.01 -10.82
CA ASN A 38 -1.17 -11.57 -10.10
C ASN A 38 -2.25 -12.11 -11.05
N ASN A 39 -2.62 -11.34 -12.07
CA ASN A 39 -3.64 -11.75 -13.03
C ASN A 39 -3.17 -12.89 -13.95
N ILE A 40 -1.89 -12.91 -14.34
CA ILE A 40 -1.28 -14.05 -15.04
C ILE A 40 -1.35 -15.32 -14.18
N ALA A 41 -1.02 -15.21 -12.89
CA ALA A 41 -1.10 -16.33 -11.96
C ALA A 41 -2.54 -16.88 -11.82
N ILE A 42 -3.55 -16.01 -11.75
CA ILE A 42 -4.96 -16.43 -11.73
C ILE A 42 -5.32 -17.20 -13.00
N LEU A 43 -4.99 -16.68 -14.18
CA LEU A 43 -5.28 -17.37 -15.45
C LEU A 43 -4.57 -18.72 -15.53
N ARG A 44 -3.30 -18.79 -15.14
CA ARG A 44 -2.50 -20.02 -15.17
C ARG A 44 -2.96 -21.03 -14.13
N ASP A 45 -2.99 -20.64 -12.85
CA ASP A 45 -3.12 -21.58 -11.73
C ASP A 45 -4.57 -21.94 -11.45
N GLN A 46 -5.51 -21.01 -11.63
CA GLN A 46 -6.93 -21.26 -11.34
C GLN A 46 -7.75 -21.62 -12.57
N LEU A 47 -7.39 -21.14 -13.77
CA LEU A 47 -8.15 -21.42 -15.00
C LEU A 47 -7.43 -22.37 -15.96
N GLY A 48 -6.18 -22.73 -15.67
CA GLY A 48 -5.40 -23.70 -16.44
C GLY A 48 -4.96 -23.20 -17.81
N VAL A 49 -4.92 -21.87 -17.99
CA VAL A 49 -4.52 -21.19 -19.24
C VAL A 49 -3.04 -21.42 -19.48
N LYS A 50 -2.68 -21.79 -20.73
CA LYS A 50 -1.30 -22.02 -21.17
C LYS A 50 -0.74 -20.91 -22.04
N LYS A 51 -1.62 -20.20 -22.75
CA LYS A 51 -1.28 -19.11 -23.64
C LYS A 51 -2.06 -17.86 -23.27
N ILE A 52 -1.37 -16.72 -23.11
CA ILE A 52 -2.01 -15.46 -22.71
C ILE A 52 -1.67 -14.38 -23.77
N PHE A 53 -2.69 -13.72 -24.27
CA PHE A 53 -2.55 -12.51 -25.07
C PHE A 53 -2.54 -11.28 -24.16
N LEU A 54 -1.47 -10.48 -24.26
CA LEU A 54 -1.40 -9.17 -23.66
C LEU A 54 -1.66 -8.10 -24.72
N ILE A 55 -2.77 -7.38 -24.61
CA ILE A 55 -3.07 -6.24 -25.49
C ILE A 55 -2.32 -5.03 -24.93
N ILE A 56 -1.21 -4.66 -25.54
CA ILE A 56 -0.33 -3.58 -25.11
C ILE A 56 -0.59 -2.28 -25.87
N GLY A 57 -0.25 -1.15 -25.26
CA GLY A 57 -0.37 0.18 -25.85
C GLY A 57 0.65 1.13 -25.24
N HIS A 58 0.21 2.07 -24.39
CA HIS A 58 1.10 3.01 -23.72
C HIS A 58 2.15 2.28 -22.85
N GLN A 59 3.43 2.63 -23.04
CA GLN A 59 4.57 1.97 -22.39
C GLN A 59 4.64 0.44 -22.62
N GLY A 60 4.09 -0.07 -23.70
CA GLY A 60 4.03 -1.52 -24.02
C GLY A 60 5.40 -2.20 -23.99
N GLU A 61 6.49 -1.52 -24.43
CA GLU A 61 7.83 -2.07 -24.42
C GLU A 61 8.37 -2.30 -23.00
N ARG A 62 7.94 -1.49 -22.02
CA ARG A 62 8.29 -1.74 -20.60
C ARG A 62 7.58 -2.97 -20.07
N ILE A 63 6.33 -3.19 -20.45
CA ILE A 63 5.58 -4.41 -20.11
C ILE A 63 6.25 -5.62 -20.74
N ARG A 64 6.62 -5.53 -22.02
CA ARG A 64 7.32 -6.59 -22.75
C ARG A 64 8.67 -6.94 -22.09
N ALA A 65 9.44 -5.92 -21.72
CA ALA A 65 10.73 -6.10 -21.03
C ALA A 65 10.58 -6.74 -19.64
N ALA A 66 9.50 -6.43 -18.92
CA ALA A 66 9.26 -6.96 -17.56
C ALA A 66 8.73 -8.40 -17.56
N ILE A 67 7.91 -8.78 -18.54
CA ILE A 67 7.22 -10.07 -18.58
C ILE A 67 7.91 -11.09 -19.49
N GLY A 68 8.55 -10.64 -20.59
CA GLY A 68 9.19 -11.50 -21.58
C GLY A 68 8.19 -12.36 -22.36
N ASP A 69 8.60 -13.55 -22.75
CA ASP A 69 7.77 -14.53 -23.46
C ASP A 69 6.90 -15.40 -22.54
N GLY A 70 7.00 -15.21 -21.24
CA GLY A 70 6.24 -15.95 -20.22
C GLY A 70 6.82 -17.33 -19.85
N ALA A 71 7.93 -17.77 -20.43
CA ALA A 71 8.52 -19.08 -20.12
C ALA A 71 8.86 -19.20 -18.63
N ASN A 72 9.41 -18.18 -18.01
CA ASN A 72 9.69 -18.13 -16.57
C ASN A 72 8.43 -18.11 -15.70
N LEU A 73 7.27 -17.80 -16.30
CA LEU A 73 5.97 -17.76 -15.63
C LEU A 73 5.17 -19.04 -15.85
N GLY A 74 5.70 -20.00 -16.63
CA GLY A 74 5.01 -21.25 -16.95
C GLY A 74 3.84 -21.09 -17.91
N VAL A 75 3.80 -20.03 -18.72
CA VAL A 75 2.81 -19.75 -19.76
C VAL A 75 3.52 -19.20 -21.01
N GLN A 76 2.88 -19.26 -22.15
CA GLN A 76 3.30 -18.55 -23.35
C GLN A 76 2.62 -17.17 -23.39
N ILE A 77 3.38 -16.11 -23.56
CA ILE A 77 2.86 -14.73 -23.70
C ILE A 77 3.00 -14.27 -25.14
N GLU A 78 1.89 -13.84 -25.73
CA GLU A 78 1.87 -13.14 -27.02
C GLU A 78 1.35 -11.71 -26.86
N TYR A 79 1.93 -10.78 -27.59
CA TYR A 79 1.66 -9.35 -27.48
C TYR A 79 0.95 -8.84 -28.72
N LEU A 80 -0.21 -8.24 -28.53
CA LEU A 80 -0.94 -7.53 -29.58
C LEU A 80 -0.87 -6.02 -29.32
N ALA A 81 -0.32 -5.28 -30.27
CA ALA A 81 -0.20 -3.83 -30.14
C ALA A 81 -1.52 -3.14 -30.53
N CYS A 82 -2.12 -2.42 -29.61
CA CYS A 82 -3.27 -1.57 -29.86
C CYS A 82 -2.76 -0.17 -30.30
N SER A 83 -2.93 0.16 -31.58
CA SER A 83 -2.50 1.44 -32.13
C SER A 83 -3.41 2.60 -31.72
N ASP A 84 -4.70 2.35 -31.50
CA ASP A 84 -5.67 3.34 -31.06
C ASP A 84 -6.24 3.00 -29.67
N ILE A 85 -5.52 3.44 -28.64
CA ILE A 85 -5.97 3.30 -27.24
C ILE A 85 -7.24 4.12 -26.98
N SER A 86 -7.49 5.16 -27.80
CA SER A 86 -8.64 6.05 -27.62
C SER A 86 -9.96 5.38 -27.99
N ALA A 87 -9.94 4.35 -28.82
CA ALA A 87 -11.13 3.59 -29.22
C ALA A 87 -11.77 2.75 -28.07
N GLY A 88 -11.04 2.54 -26.98
CA GLY A 88 -11.52 1.86 -25.78
C GLY A 88 -11.23 0.36 -25.73
N LEU A 89 -11.61 -0.25 -24.60
CA LEU A 89 -11.34 -1.66 -24.31
C LEU A 89 -11.98 -2.62 -25.32
N ALA A 90 -13.24 -2.40 -25.66
CA ALA A 90 -13.98 -3.28 -26.57
C ALA A 90 -13.31 -3.37 -27.94
N CYS A 91 -12.89 -2.21 -28.50
CA CYS A 91 -12.16 -2.18 -29.78
C CYS A 91 -10.81 -2.89 -29.70
N GLY A 92 -10.12 -2.80 -28.55
CA GLY A 92 -8.88 -3.53 -28.32
C GLY A 92 -9.07 -5.07 -28.37
N LEU A 93 -10.20 -5.58 -27.94
CA LEU A 93 -10.52 -7.02 -28.00
C LEU A 93 -10.69 -7.51 -29.45
N LEU A 94 -11.08 -6.66 -30.39
CA LEU A 94 -11.24 -7.07 -31.80
C LEU A 94 -9.91 -7.54 -32.43
N LEU A 95 -8.75 -7.13 -31.91
CA LEU A 95 -7.43 -7.62 -32.33
C LEU A 95 -7.27 -9.14 -32.16
N LEU A 96 -8.13 -9.75 -31.35
CA LEU A 96 -8.08 -11.18 -31.04
C LEU A 96 -8.93 -12.05 -32.00
N ARG A 97 -9.76 -11.46 -32.85
CA ARG A 97 -10.73 -12.16 -33.69
C ARG A 97 -10.11 -13.32 -34.49
N ASP A 98 -8.97 -13.07 -35.11
CA ASP A 98 -8.27 -14.07 -35.95
C ASP A 98 -7.42 -15.06 -35.12
N HIS A 99 -7.32 -14.85 -33.80
CA HIS A 99 -6.49 -15.66 -32.92
C HIS A 99 -7.29 -16.57 -31.99
N ILE A 100 -8.57 -16.27 -31.76
CA ILE A 100 -9.40 -16.98 -30.74
C ILE A 100 -10.69 -17.49 -31.35
N HIS A 101 -10.86 -18.81 -31.31
CA HIS A 101 -12.00 -19.51 -31.90
C HIS A 101 -12.80 -20.34 -30.88
N SER A 102 -12.45 -20.27 -29.60
CA SER A 102 -13.14 -20.95 -28.50
C SER A 102 -13.40 -19.96 -27.36
N HIS A 103 -14.16 -20.36 -26.34
CA HIS A 103 -14.39 -19.54 -25.14
C HIS A 103 -13.08 -19.21 -24.44
N PHE A 104 -12.93 -17.97 -24.00
CA PHE A 104 -11.70 -17.47 -23.40
C PHE A 104 -11.95 -16.53 -22.21
N PRO A 105 -11.19 -16.67 -21.13
CA PRO A 105 -11.22 -15.75 -20.02
C PRO A 105 -10.46 -14.46 -20.32
N VAL A 106 -11.01 -13.34 -19.85
CA VAL A 106 -10.40 -12.02 -19.85
C VAL A 106 -10.33 -11.51 -18.42
N ILE A 107 -9.17 -11.02 -17.98
CA ILE A 107 -9.00 -10.29 -16.73
C ILE A 107 -8.39 -8.91 -17.06
N LEU A 108 -9.03 -7.83 -16.62
CA LEU A 108 -8.51 -6.48 -16.86
C LEU A 108 -7.22 -6.26 -16.06
N GLY A 109 -6.23 -5.64 -16.70
CA GLY A 109 -4.88 -5.50 -16.14
C GLY A 109 -4.76 -4.61 -14.91
N ASP A 110 -5.80 -3.82 -14.60
CA ASP A 110 -5.86 -2.91 -13.46
C ASP A 110 -6.64 -3.46 -12.25
N GLU A 111 -7.04 -4.72 -12.32
CA GLU A 111 -7.76 -5.42 -11.29
C GLU A 111 -6.80 -6.14 -10.32
N LEU A 112 -7.09 -6.04 -9.03
CA LEU A 112 -6.43 -6.81 -7.98
C LEU A 112 -7.41 -7.75 -7.35
N TYR A 113 -7.08 -9.05 -7.37
CA TYR A 113 -7.81 -10.11 -6.67
C TYR A 113 -6.87 -10.75 -5.65
N LEU A 114 -7.32 -10.87 -4.39
CA LEU A 114 -6.60 -11.55 -3.32
C LEU A 114 -7.49 -12.68 -2.79
N ASP A 115 -6.91 -13.88 -2.64
CA ASP A 115 -7.60 -15.09 -2.16
C ASP A 115 -8.91 -15.39 -2.93
N SER A 116 -8.89 -15.15 -4.24
CA SER A 116 -10.06 -15.30 -5.08
C SER A 116 -10.28 -16.74 -5.52
N ASN A 117 -11.55 -17.08 -5.82
CA ASN A 117 -11.97 -18.42 -6.25
C ASN A 117 -12.27 -18.47 -7.76
N HIS A 118 -11.40 -17.91 -8.60
CA HIS A 118 -11.61 -17.93 -10.06
C HIS A 118 -11.73 -19.35 -10.63
N ALA A 119 -11.16 -20.36 -9.96
CA ALA A 119 -11.32 -21.77 -10.35
C ALA A 119 -12.78 -22.21 -10.55
N GLN A 120 -13.75 -21.58 -9.88
CA GLN A 120 -15.18 -21.87 -10.12
C GLN A 120 -15.63 -21.55 -11.55
N LEU A 121 -14.91 -20.65 -12.27
CA LEU A 121 -15.22 -20.31 -13.65
C LEU A 121 -14.94 -21.46 -14.62
N LEU A 122 -14.17 -22.49 -14.21
CA LEU A 122 -13.92 -23.69 -15.04
C LEU A 122 -15.19 -24.44 -15.42
N ARG A 123 -16.27 -24.33 -14.65
CA ARG A 123 -17.59 -24.94 -14.99
C ARG A 123 -18.11 -24.44 -16.35
N TYR A 124 -17.82 -23.18 -16.70
CA TYR A 124 -18.26 -22.59 -17.96
C TYR A 124 -17.41 -23.01 -19.17
N ALA A 125 -16.35 -23.78 -18.96
CA ALA A 125 -15.67 -24.48 -20.05
C ALA A 125 -16.44 -25.75 -20.49
N ALA A 126 -17.27 -26.34 -19.61
CA ALA A 126 -18.10 -27.47 -19.90
C ALA A 126 -19.57 -27.09 -20.24
N GLU A 127 -20.05 -26.01 -19.62
CA GLU A 127 -21.39 -25.46 -19.82
C GLU A 127 -21.25 -24.00 -20.31
N PRO A 128 -20.92 -23.81 -21.60
CA PRO A 128 -20.61 -22.50 -22.11
C PRO A 128 -21.84 -21.59 -22.17
N ALA A 129 -21.65 -20.33 -21.76
CA ALA A 129 -22.58 -19.22 -21.96
C ALA A 129 -21.97 -18.24 -22.96
N ASP A 130 -22.75 -17.33 -23.56
CA ASP A 130 -22.22 -16.33 -24.47
C ASP A 130 -21.26 -15.39 -23.72
N VAL A 131 -21.64 -14.98 -22.50
CA VAL A 131 -20.81 -14.18 -21.60
C VAL A 131 -20.97 -14.67 -20.16
N VAL A 132 -19.85 -14.75 -19.43
CA VAL A 132 -19.87 -14.85 -17.96
C VAL A 132 -19.17 -13.61 -17.38
N CYS A 133 -19.85 -12.87 -16.52
CA CYS A 133 -19.27 -11.74 -15.80
C CYS A 133 -18.91 -12.17 -14.37
N GLY A 134 -17.66 -11.96 -13.98
CA GLY A 134 -17.26 -12.02 -12.57
C GLY A 134 -17.91 -10.87 -11.80
N ILE A 135 -18.60 -11.18 -10.71
CA ILE A 135 -19.25 -10.19 -9.86
C ILE A 135 -18.89 -10.39 -8.38
N LYS A 136 -19.09 -9.36 -7.58
CA LYS A 136 -18.99 -9.46 -6.11
C LYS A 136 -20.24 -8.89 -5.45
N THR A 137 -20.55 -9.43 -4.28
CA THR A 137 -21.53 -8.81 -3.38
C THR A 137 -20.76 -7.86 -2.44
N THR A 138 -21.18 -6.61 -2.37
CA THR A 138 -20.56 -5.60 -1.49
C THR A 138 -21.60 -4.66 -0.89
N GLY A 139 -21.38 -4.25 0.37
CA GLY A 139 -22.13 -3.16 1.01
C GLY A 139 -21.57 -1.78 0.69
N ASP A 140 -20.38 -1.71 0.07
CA ASP A 140 -19.73 -0.45 -0.29
C ASP A 140 -20.26 0.06 -1.63
N THR A 141 -21.20 0.98 -1.55
CA THR A 141 -21.81 1.60 -2.72
C THR A 141 -20.84 2.47 -3.54
N THR A 142 -19.75 2.94 -2.93
CA THR A 142 -18.70 3.71 -3.62
C THR A 142 -17.97 2.85 -4.65
N LEU A 143 -17.73 1.59 -4.32
CA LEU A 143 -17.11 0.65 -5.25
C LEU A 143 -18.02 0.37 -6.45
N ILE A 144 -19.34 0.22 -6.23
CA ILE A 144 -20.29 0.00 -7.33
C ILE A 144 -20.31 1.21 -8.27
N ARG A 145 -20.36 2.43 -7.72
CA ARG A 145 -20.35 3.69 -8.51
C ARG A 145 -19.09 3.90 -9.33
N LYS A 146 -17.96 3.35 -8.90
CA LYS A 146 -16.68 3.42 -9.63
C LYS A 146 -16.56 2.41 -10.76
N ASN A 147 -17.37 1.35 -10.73
CA ASN A 147 -17.37 0.23 -11.68
C ASN A 147 -18.74 0.13 -12.37
N TYR A 148 -19.29 -1.06 -12.51
CA TYR A 148 -20.61 -1.25 -13.04
C TYR A 148 -21.51 -2.08 -12.08
N ALA A 149 -22.80 -1.78 -12.09
CA ALA A 149 -23.82 -2.54 -11.39
C ALA A 149 -24.40 -3.62 -12.31
N VAL A 150 -24.87 -4.70 -11.69
CA VAL A 150 -25.48 -5.85 -12.38
C VAL A 150 -26.85 -6.14 -11.81
N THR A 151 -27.85 -6.32 -12.67
CA THR A 151 -29.17 -6.79 -12.27
C THR A 151 -29.32 -8.27 -12.65
N LEU A 152 -29.77 -9.09 -11.68
CA LEU A 152 -29.83 -10.54 -11.82
C LEU A 152 -31.28 -11.05 -11.77
N GLN A 153 -31.53 -12.10 -12.54
CA GLN A 153 -32.67 -13.00 -12.39
C GLN A 153 -32.10 -14.43 -12.24
N GLY A 154 -32.03 -14.93 -11.01
CA GLY A 154 -31.24 -16.13 -10.70
C GLY A 154 -29.74 -15.87 -10.87
N ASP A 155 -29.07 -16.64 -11.72
CA ASP A 155 -27.68 -16.44 -12.13
C ASP A 155 -27.54 -15.66 -13.47
N ARG A 156 -28.68 -15.42 -14.16
CA ARG A 156 -28.72 -14.71 -15.43
C ARG A 156 -28.64 -13.19 -15.19
N ILE A 157 -27.78 -12.52 -15.93
CA ILE A 157 -27.69 -11.05 -15.95
C ILE A 157 -28.74 -10.53 -16.94
N THR A 158 -29.60 -9.64 -16.43
CA THR A 158 -30.64 -8.98 -17.24
C THR A 158 -30.29 -7.56 -17.62
N SER A 159 -29.38 -6.91 -16.89
CA SER A 159 -28.89 -5.57 -17.22
C SER A 159 -27.54 -5.30 -16.55
N LEU A 160 -26.72 -4.51 -17.24
CA LEU A 160 -25.49 -3.92 -16.72
C LEU A 160 -25.56 -2.38 -16.85
N GLU A 161 -25.13 -1.66 -15.81
CA GLU A 161 -25.10 -0.19 -15.81
C GLU A 161 -23.71 0.30 -15.41
N GLU A 162 -22.97 0.91 -16.36
CA GLU A 162 -21.65 1.50 -16.11
C GLU A 162 -21.77 2.73 -15.22
N LYS A 163 -20.99 2.77 -14.12
CA LYS A 163 -20.95 3.90 -13.18
C LYS A 163 -22.33 4.42 -12.78
N PRO A 164 -23.18 3.58 -12.19
CA PRO A 164 -24.58 3.92 -11.93
C PRO A 164 -24.70 5.12 -10.97
N GLU A 165 -25.59 6.05 -11.27
CA GLU A 165 -25.92 7.15 -10.37
C GLU A 165 -26.75 6.67 -9.17
N VAL A 166 -27.67 5.73 -9.42
CA VAL A 166 -28.55 5.14 -8.42
C VAL A 166 -28.19 3.68 -8.21
N ILE A 167 -27.81 3.32 -6.99
CA ILE A 167 -27.47 1.94 -6.63
C ILE A 167 -28.78 1.20 -6.28
N LYS A 168 -29.12 0.19 -7.05
CA LYS A 168 -30.37 -0.59 -6.90
C LYS A 168 -30.19 -1.91 -6.13
N ASN A 169 -28.96 -2.39 -6.01
CA ASN A 169 -28.62 -3.65 -5.37
C ASN A 169 -27.16 -3.67 -4.87
N HIS A 170 -26.68 -4.80 -4.40
CA HIS A 170 -25.35 -4.99 -3.84
C HIS A 170 -24.38 -5.74 -4.78
N TYR A 171 -24.69 -5.84 -6.07
CA TYR A 171 -23.86 -6.56 -7.04
C TYR A 171 -22.93 -5.58 -7.76
N LEU A 172 -21.63 -5.81 -7.55
CA LEU A 172 -20.53 -5.09 -8.17
C LEU A 172 -19.98 -5.95 -9.31
N GLY A 173 -19.95 -5.44 -10.52
CA GLY A 173 -19.24 -6.08 -11.61
C GLY A 173 -17.74 -5.90 -11.52
N CYS A 174 -17.01 -6.98 -11.79
CA CYS A 174 -15.53 -7.00 -11.79
C CYS A 174 -15.01 -7.10 -13.22
N GLY A 175 -13.73 -6.75 -13.41
CA GLY A 175 -13.05 -6.85 -14.69
C GLY A 175 -12.61 -8.29 -15.06
N THR A 176 -13.40 -9.29 -14.68
CA THR A 176 -13.21 -10.69 -15.09
C THR A 176 -14.38 -11.14 -15.92
N TYR A 177 -14.10 -11.69 -17.09
CA TYR A 177 -15.10 -12.17 -18.03
C TYR A 177 -14.69 -13.53 -18.62
N ILE A 178 -15.68 -14.32 -19.08
CA ILE A 178 -15.48 -15.35 -20.09
C ILE A 178 -16.36 -14.99 -21.26
N PHE A 179 -15.80 -14.97 -22.45
CA PHE A 179 -16.50 -14.66 -23.69
C PHE A 179 -16.53 -15.86 -24.63
N SER A 180 -17.63 -16.03 -25.34
CA SER A 180 -17.65 -16.78 -26.59
C SER A 180 -17.05 -15.94 -27.72
N PRO A 181 -16.57 -16.54 -28.83
CA PRO A 181 -16.06 -15.77 -29.99
C PRO A 181 -17.10 -14.86 -30.62
N ALA A 182 -18.39 -15.09 -30.41
CA ALA A 182 -19.46 -14.20 -30.87
C ALA A 182 -19.42 -12.78 -30.27
N ILE A 183 -18.63 -12.59 -29.21
CA ILE A 183 -18.39 -11.25 -28.64
C ILE A 183 -17.83 -10.27 -29.67
N PHE A 184 -17.00 -10.74 -30.62
CA PHE A 184 -16.43 -9.89 -31.64
C PHE A 184 -17.48 -9.27 -32.54
N ASP A 185 -18.49 -10.04 -32.95
CA ASP A 185 -19.64 -9.54 -33.72
C ASP A 185 -20.51 -8.60 -32.89
N ALA A 186 -20.71 -8.92 -31.61
CA ALA A 186 -21.46 -8.05 -30.69
C ALA A 186 -20.77 -6.68 -30.54
N ILE A 187 -19.43 -6.62 -30.46
CA ILE A 187 -18.67 -5.36 -30.38
C ILE A 187 -18.85 -4.55 -31.66
N GLU A 188 -18.69 -5.14 -32.84
CA GLU A 188 -18.84 -4.44 -34.12
C GLU A 188 -20.25 -3.89 -34.35
N ASN A 189 -21.27 -4.60 -33.88
CA ASN A 189 -22.66 -4.19 -34.01
C ASN A 189 -23.13 -3.22 -32.92
N THR A 190 -22.27 -2.87 -31.96
CA THR A 190 -22.61 -1.92 -30.90
C THR A 190 -22.13 -0.51 -31.27
N PRO A 191 -23.02 0.50 -31.37
CA PRO A 191 -22.60 1.87 -31.63
C PRO A 191 -21.81 2.45 -30.46
N ALA A 192 -20.98 3.45 -30.76
CA ALA A 192 -20.27 4.19 -29.72
C ALA A 192 -21.24 4.87 -28.74
N SER A 193 -20.90 4.84 -27.47
CA SER A 193 -21.67 5.48 -26.40
C SER A 193 -21.76 6.98 -26.61
N THR A 194 -22.95 7.54 -26.47
CA THR A 194 -23.18 9.00 -26.58
C THR A 194 -22.49 9.80 -25.47
N LYS A 195 -22.16 9.14 -24.34
CA LYS A 195 -21.47 9.75 -23.19
C LYS A 195 -19.98 9.86 -23.38
N THR A 196 -19.34 8.82 -23.95
CA THR A 196 -17.87 8.70 -24.02
C THR A 196 -17.32 8.78 -25.43
N GLY A 197 -18.16 8.62 -26.45
CA GLY A 197 -17.73 8.50 -27.85
C GLY A 197 -17.02 7.19 -28.19
N ARG A 198 -17.06 6.19 -27.29
CA ARG A 198 -16.38 4.90 -27.39
C ARG A 198 -17.37 3.75 -27.32
N VAL A 199 -16.97 2.60 -27.83
CA VAL A 199 -17.71 1.34 -27.60
C VAL A 199 -17.33 0.83 -26.21
N GLU A 200 -18.22 0.97 -25.24
CA GLU A 200 -18.00 0.51 -23.88
C GLU A 200 -18.38 -0.98 -23.74
N LEU A 201 -17.48 -1.78 -23.18
CA LEU A 201 -17.70 -3.24 -23.07
C LEU A 201 -18.96 -3.59 -22.27
N THR A 202 -19.27 -2.83 -21.23
CA THR A 202 -20.50 -3.00 -20.44
C THR A 202 -21.76 -2.73 -21.26
N GLU A 203 -21.75 -1.73 -22.16
CA GLU A 203 -22.85 -1.46 -23.09
C GLU A 203 -23.00 -2.55 -24.14
N VAL A 204 -21.90 -3.14 -24.64
CA VAL A 204 -21.92 -4.29 -25.54
C VAL A 204 -22.63 -5.45 -24.88
N ILE A 205 -22.21 -5.81 -23.65
CA ILE A 205 -22.78 -6.95 -22.91
C ILE A 205 -24.26 -6.69 -22.56
N ASP A 206 -24.61 -5.49 -22.11
CA ASP A 206 -26.00 -5.12 -21.78
C ASP A 206 -26.93 -5.25 -22.98
N ARG A 207 -26.55 -4.69 -24.11
CA ARG A 207 -27.31 -4.79 -25.36
C ARG A 207 -27.46 -6.25 -25.81
N TRP A 208 -26.38 -7.01 -25.74
CA TRP A 208 -26.39 -8.41 -26.14
C TRP A 208 -27.30 -9.26 -25.22
N ALA A 209 -27.28 -9.00 -23.91
CA ALA A 209 -28.22 -9.61 -22.96
C ALA A 209 -29.69 -9.29 -23.31
N GLN A 210 -30.00 -8.02 -23.66
CA GLN A 210 -31.33 -7.59 -24.06
C GLN A 210 -31.80 -8.23 -25.40
N GLN A 211 -30.86 -8.61 -26.26
CA GLN A 211 -31.12 -9.34 -27.51
C GLN A 211 -31.29 -10.84 -27.31
N GLY A 212 -31.20 -11.33 -26.06
CA GLY A 212 -31.45 -12.72 -25.71
C GLY A 212 -30.22 -13.59 -25.50
N ALA A 213 -29.02 -13.07 -25.58
CA ALA A 213 -27.78 -13.79 -25.28
C ALA A 213 -27.79 -14.37 -23.87
N ASP A 214 -27.13 -15.52 -23.69
CA ASP A 214 -26.94 -16.15 -22.39
C ASP A 214 -25.80 -15.47 -21.63
N VAL A 215 -26.15 -14.44 -20.81
CA VAL A 215 -25.20 -13.69 -19.99
C VAL A 215 -25.37 -14.09 -18.53
N ARG A 216 -24.35 -14.66 -17.93
CA ARG A 216 -24.38 -15.20 -16.57
C ARG A 216 -23.46 -14.49 -15.61
N ALA A 217 -23.81 -14.51 -14.34
CA ALA A 217 -23.02 -13.99 -13.24
C ALA A 217 -22.26 -15.10 -12.51
N ALA A 218 -20.98 -14.87 -12.23
CA ALA A 218 -20.17 -15.71 -11.34
C ALA A 218 -19.73 -14.91 -10.12
N VAL A 219 -20.24 -15.25 -8.93
CA VAL A 219 -19.93 -14.54 -7.70
C VAL A 219 -18.52 -14.91 -7.23
N LEU A 220 -17.58 -13.99 -7.35
CA LEU A 220 -16.20 -14.16 -6.92
C LEU A 220 -16.07 -13.92 -5.41
N LYS A 221 -15.35 -14.81 -4.71
CA LYS A 221 -14.96 -14.66 -3.30
C LYS A 221 -13.62 -13.95 -3.18
N GLY A 222 -13.13 -13.80 -1.94
CA GLY A 222 -11.87 -13.13 -1.65
C GLY A 222 -12.00 -11.61 -1.67
N SER A 223 -10.89 -10.89 -1.76
CA SER A 223 -10.86 -9.44 -1.80
C SER A 223 -10.61 -8.92 -3.21
N TYR A 224 -11.14 -7.74 -3.50
CA TYR A 224 -11.10 -7.14 -4.83
C TYR A 224 -10.86 -5.62 -4.74
N ARG A 225 -10.04 -5.09 -5.64
CA ARG A 225 -9.90 -3.66 -5.90
C ARG A 225 -9.64 -3.42 -7.38
N ASN A 226 -10.33 -2.42 -7.93
CA ASN A 226 -9.95 -1.83 -9.23
C ASN A 226 -9.07 -0.60 -8.94
N ILE A 227 -7.88 -0.55 -9.52
CA ILE A 227 -6.87 0.47 -9.22
C ILE A 227 -6.88 1.52 -10.32
N ASN A 228 -7.59 2.62 -10.11
CA ASN A 228 -7.72 3.71 -11.08
C ASN A 228 -7.14 5.04 -10.61
N TYR A 229 -7.08 5.26 -9.29
CA TYR A 229 -6.60 6.49 -8.66
C TYR A 229 -5.55 6.17 -7.58
N PRO A 230 -4.72 7.14 -7.16
CA PRO A 230 -3.76 6.95 -6.08
C PRO A 230 -4.36 6.35 -4.81
N GLU A 231 -5.57 6.77 -4.44
CA GLU A 231 -6.27 6.28 -3.25
C GLU A 231 -6.65 4.80 -3.38
N ASP A 232 -6.98 4.34 -4.59
CA ASP A 232 -7.31 2.92 -4.85
C ASP A 232 -6.04 2.07 -4.66
N TYR A 233 -4.88 2.55 -5.12
CA TYR A 233 -3.60 1.87 -4.96
C TYR A 233 -3.18 1.79 -3.49
N ILE A 234 -3.28 2.90 -2.74
CA ILE A 234 -3.02 2.92 -1.30
C ILE A 234 -3.98 1.97 -0.56
N SER A 235 -5.28 2.00 -0.93
CA SER A 235 -6.28 1.09 -0.36
C SER A 235 -5.97 -0.39 -0.64
N ALA A 236 -5.47 -0.71 -1.84
CA ALA A 236 -5.06 -2.07 -2.21
C ALA A 236 -3.85 -2.53 -1.39
N MET A 237 -2.84 -1.69 -1.20
CA MET A 237 -1.69 -1.98 -0.36
C MET A 237 -2.09 -2.22 1.10
N ASN A 238 -2.95 -1.36 1.66
CA ASN A 238 -3.44 -1.53 3.04
C ASN A 238 -4.27 -2.81 3.19
N LEU A 239 -5.09 -3.16 2.20
CA LEU A 239 -5.84 -4.41 2.18
C LEU A 239 -4.91 -5.62 2.18
N TYR A 240 -3.88 -5.63 1.32
CA TYR A 240 -2.89 -6.70 1.26
C TYR A 240 -2.15 -6.84 2.60
N ARG A 241 -1.66 -5.73 3.16
CA ARG A 241 -0.99 -5.70 4.47
C ARG A 241 -1.87 -6.29 5.57
N LYS A 242 -3.16 -5.96 5.58
CA LYS A 242 -4.12 -6.46 6.58
C LYS A 242 -4.33 -7.97 6.49
N LEU A 243 -4.45 -8.51 5.28
CA LEU A 243 -4.67 -9.94 5.03
C LEU A 243 -3.41 -10.79 5.36
N HIS A 244 -2.22 -10.25 5.07
CA HIS A 244 -0.95 -10.97 5.18
C HIS A 244 -0.08 -10.48 6.36
N PHE A 245 -0.67 -9.79 7.35
CA PHE A 245 0.09 -9.08 8.39
C PHE A 245 1.07 -9.96 9.16
N SER A 246 0.72 -11.21 9.42
CA SER A 246 1.56 -12.17 10.15
C SER A 246 2.81 -12.63 9.39
N GLN A 247 2.92 -12.31 8.10
CA GLN A 247 4.07 -12.70 7.26
C GLN A 247 5.16 -11.63 7.23
N TYR A 248 4.86 -10.41 7.71
CA TYR A 248 5.79 -9.30 7.66
C TYR A 248 6.82 -9.35 8.77
N ARG A 249 8.07 -9.07 8.40
CA ARG A 249 9.21 -9.01 9.31
C ARG A 249 9.33 -7.64 9.94
N VAL A 250 9.67 -7.61 11.21
CA VAL A 250 9.82 -6.39 12.02
C VAL A 250 11.28 -6.15 12.35
N SER A 251 11.82 -4.99 11.97
CA SER A 251 13.15 -4.53 12.39
C SER A 251 13.00 -3.45 13.46
N LEU A 252 13.67 -3.63 14.59
CA LEU A 252 13.83 -2.60 15.61
C LEU A 252 15.14 -1.83 15.35
N VAL A 253 15.07 -0.50 15.25
CA VAL A 253 16.22 0.38 15.05
C VAL A 253 16.42 1.30 16.26
N ILE A 254 17.62 1.28 16.83
CA ILE A 254 17.96 1.97 18.07
C ILE A 254 19.20 2.85 17.84
N PRO A 255 19.06 4.18 17.91
CA PRO A 255 20.22 5.07 17.96
C PRO A 255 20.77 5.10 19.38
N THR A 256 22.10 4.98 19.55
CA THR A 256 22.73 5.00 20.87
C THR A 256 23.90 5.97 20.97
N TYR A 257 24.06 6.55 22.17
CA TYR A 257 25.26 7.25 22.61
C TYR A 257 25.33 7.26 24.14
N ASN A 258 26.27 6.51 24.73
CA ASN A 258 26.44 6.32 26.16
C ASN A 258 25.21 5.71 26.86
N GLU A 259 24.76 4.56 26.37
CA GLU A 259 23.60 3.84 26.90
C GLU A 259 23.99 2.43 27.44
N SER A 260 25.25 2.25 27.89
CA SER A 260 25.75 0.97 28.39
C SER A 260 24.93 0.39 29.54
N ALA A 261 24.34 1.27 30.38
CA ALA A 261 23.53 0.88 31.52
C ALA A 261 22.14 0.31 31.14
N ALA A 262 21.64 0.60 29.94
CA ALA A 262 20.27 0.27 29.52
C ALA A 262 20.18 -0.64 28.30
N ILE A 263 21.10 -0.49 27.35
CA ILE A 263 20.97 -1.11 26.02
C ILE A 263 20.85 -2.64 26.07
N GLY A 264 21.49 -3.29 27.05
CA GLY A 264 21.42 -4.74 27.22
C GLY A 264 19.99 -5.22 27.54
N ASP A 265 19.34 -4.57 28.49
CA ASP A 265 17.98 -4.88 28.92
C ASP A 265 16.96 -4.54 27.82
N VAL A 266 17.16 -3.42 27.10
CA VAL A 266 16.33 -3.04 25.96
C VAL A 266 16.38 -4.11 24.88
N ILE A 267 17.56 -4.61 24.50
CA ILE A 267 17.68 -5.64 23.48
C ILE A 267 17.01 -6.94 23.94
N GLU A 268 17.16 -7.32 25.21
CA GLU A 268 16.51 -8.53 25.74
C GLU A 268 15.00 -8.43 25.76
N ASP A 269 14.42 -7.26 26.12
CA ASP A 269 12.97 -7.04 26.13
C ASP A 269 12.33 -7.21 24.74
N PHE A 270 13.06 -6.89 23.68
CA PHE A 270 12.57 -6.96 22.30
C PHE A 270 13.00 -8.20 21.51
N ARG A 271 13.97 -8.97 21.97
CA ARG A 271 14.63 -10.07 21.24
C ARG A 271 13.66 -11.05 20.58
N ASP A 272 12.65 -11.52 21.32
CA ASP A 272 11.70 -12.53 20.86
C ASP A 272 10.43 -11.91 20.24
N LYS A 273 10.39 -10.58 20.10
CA LYS A 273 9.21 -9.82 19.65
C LYS A 273 9.43 -9.16 18.28
N VAL A 274 10.67 -9.19 17.78
CA VAL A 274 11.06 -8.63 16.46
C VAL A 274 12.02 -9.59 15.75
N ASP A 275 12.09 -9.49 14.43
CA ASP A 275 12.92 -10.37 13.60
C ASP A 275 14.37 -9.90 13.51
N GLU A 276 14.62 -8.60 13.78
CA GLU A 276 15.93 -7.97 13.64
C GLU A 276 16.05 -6.78 14.59
N ILE A 277 17.24 -6.65 15.21
CA ILE A 277 17.58 -5.48 16.04
C ILE A 277 18.84 -4.84 15.47
N ILE A 278 18.76 -3.55 15.13
CA ILE A 278 19.87 -2.77 14.59
C ILE A 278 20.16 -1.60 15.55
N VAL A 279 21.40 -1.55 16.02
CA VAL A 279 21.89 -0.48 16.89
C VAL A 279 22.85 0.40 16.08
N ALA A 280 22.50 1.69 15.91
CA ALA A 280 23.42 2.69 15.35
C ALA A 280 24.10 3.46 16.49
N ASP A 281 25.31 3.03 16.81
CA ASP A 281 26.12 3.61 17.88
C ASP A 281 27.02 4.74 17.36
N ASN A 282 26.95 5.89 18.02
CA ASN A 282 27.76 7.06 17.67
C ASN A 282 29.13 7.04 18.37
N GLN A 283 29.86 5.92 18.27
CA GLN A 283 31.17 5.68 18.93
C GLN A 283 31.12 5.95 20.45
N SER A 284 30.21 5.31 21.14
CA SER A 284 30.10 5.40 22.59
C SER A 284 31.37 4.90 23.28
N PRO A 285 32.02 5.70 24.15
CA PRO A 285 33.23 5.28 24.85
C PRO A 285 32.97 4.34 26.04
N ASP A 286 31.71 4.14 26.45
CA ASP A 286 31.28 3.41 27.62
C ASP A 286 31.04 1.91 27.43
N GLY A 287 31.32 1.38 26.23
CA GLY A 287 31.10 -0.03 25.90
C GLY A 287 29.70 -0.37 25.40
N THR A 288 28.82 0.61 25.16
CA THR A 288 27.46 0.41 24.62
C THR A 288 27.44 -0.51 23.41
N ALA A 289 28.31 -0.28 22.43
CA ALA A 289 28.36 -1.08 21.19
C ALA A 289 28.72 -2.55 21.42
N ASP A 290 29.61 -2.82 22.37
CA ASP A 290 30.05 -4.19 22.67
C ASP A 290 28.96 -4.97 23.43
N ILE A 291 28.27 -4.29 24.37
CA ILE A 291 27.11 -4.86 25.06
C ILE A 291 26.01 -5.22 24.04
N ALA A 292 25.71 -4.31 23.13
CA ALA A 292 24.69 -4.56 22.11
C ALA A 292 25.03 -5.75 21.19
N ARG A 293 26.30 -5.89 20.76
CA ARG A 293 26.78 -7.06 20.00
C ARG A 293 26.66 -8.35 20.79
N ALA A 294 27.08 -8.33 22.05
CA ALA A 294 27.01 -9.50 22.94
C ALA A 294 25.55 -9.98 23.16
N LYS A 295 24.59 -9.05 23.08
CA LYS A 295 23.15 -9.35 23.15
C LYS A 295 22.53 -9.75 21.81
N GLY A 296 23.31 -9.84 20.72
CA GLY A 296 22.87 -10.33 19.41
C GLY A 296 22.33 -9.27 18.45
N ALA A 297 22.47 -7.98 18.77
CA ALA A 297 22.09 -6.92 17.83
C ALA A 297 23.11 -6.72 16.72
N THR A 298 22.65 -6.36 15.53
CA THR A 298 23.52 -5.84 14.45
C THR A 298 23.95 -4.42 14.81
N VAL A 299 25.25 -4.20 15.02
CA VAL A 299 25.76 -2.89 15.47
C VAL A 299 26.54 -2.18 14.38
N ILE A 300 26.13 -0.95 14.08
CA ILE A 300 26.84 -0.02 13.20
C ILE A 300 27.45 1.06 14.09
N SER A 301 28.76 0.96 14.36
CA SER A 301 29.48 1.93 15.18
C SER A 301 30.39 2.78 14.30
N LYS A 302 30.07 4.08 14.19
CA LYS A 302 30.83 5.07 13.42
C LYS A 302 30.48 6.49 13.88
N PRO A 303 31.31 7.52 13.57
CA PRO A 303 30.96 8.90 13.86
C PRO A 303 29.69 9.29 13.15
N LEU A 304 28.69 9.75 13.87
CA LEU A 304 27.40 10.17 13.35
C LEU A 304 27.10 11.61 13.81
N ALA A 305 26.52 12.41 12.93
CA ALA A 305 26.25 13.83 13.21
C ALA A 305 25.03 14.05 14.14
N GLY A 306 24.73 13.10 15.04
CA GLY A 306 23.67 13.18 16.04
C GLY A 306 22.52 12.21 15.80
N TYR A 307 21.48 12.32 16.61
CA TYR A 307 20.34 11.40 16.70
C TYR A 307 19.68 11.05 15.35
N GLY A 308 19.31 12.06 14.55
CA GLY A 308 18.66 11.81 13.26
C GLY A 308 19.58 11.14 12.24
N ALA A 309 20.90 11.41 12.28
CA ALA A 309 21.87 10.73 11.44
C ALA A 309 22.05 9.27 11.85
N ALA A 310 22.01 8.96 13.14
CA ALA A 310 22.06 7.61 13.67
C ALA A 310 20.80 6.81 13.22
N LEU A 311 19.63 7.40 13.35
CA LEU A 311 18.38 6.78 12.87
C LEU A 311 18.39 6.51 11.37
N ARG A 312 18.81 7.47 10.53
CA ARG A 312 18.91 7.23 9.09
C ARG A 312 19.88 6.09 8.77
N CYS A 313 21.00 6.03 9.49
CA CYS A 313 21.97 4.95 9.33
C CYS A 313 21.36 3.58 9.65
N ALA A 314 20.65 3.46 10.78
CA ALA A 314 19.99 2.22 11.18
C ALA A 314 18.84 1.83 10.23
N LEU A 315 17.99 2.80 9.86
CA LEU A 315 16.88 2.60 8.91
C LEU A 315 17.33 2.13 7.52
N GLN A 316 18.49 2.59 7.05
CA GLN A 316 19.08 2.15 5.77
C GLN A 316 19.58 0.71 5.83
N ALA A 317 20.02 0.24 6.98
CA ALA A 317 20.52 -1.11 7.18
C ALA A 317 19.40 -2.13 7.47
N ALA A 318 18.23 -1.65 7.89
CA ALA A 318 17.09 -2.50 8.25
C ALA A 318 16.52 -3.23 7.04
N THR A 319 16.25 -4.53 7.20
CA THR A 319 15.75 -5.42 6.14
C THR A 319 14.28 -5.79 6.28
N GLY A 320 13.69 -5.59 7.46
CA GLY A 320 12.28 -5.90 7.71
C GLY A 320 11.30 -5.02 6.95
N ASP A 321 10.07 -5.45 6.90
CA ASP A 321 8.97 -4.76 6.22
C ASP A 321 8.38 -3.62 7.06
N ILE A 322 8.42 -3.79 8.39
CA ILE A 322 8.01 -2.80 9.38
C ILE A 322 9.24 -2.36 10.15
N LEU A 323 9.52 -1.06 10.12
CA LEU A 323 10.64 -0.45 10.80
C LEU A 323 10.14 0.22 12.08
N VAL A 324 10.56 -0.31 13.24
CA VAL A 324 10.22 0.22 14.57
C VAL A 324 11.41 1.03 15.09
N LEU A 325 11.17 2.27 15.48
CA LEU A 325 12.19 3.19 15.99
C LEU A 325 11.97 3.37 17.48
N MET A 326 13.07 3.36 18.26
CA MET A 326 13.01 3.56 19.70
C MET A 326 14.35 4.05 20.25
N GLU A 327 14.37 4.65 21.43
CA GLU A 327 15.59 5.01 22.15
C GLU A 327 16.16 3.82 22.93
N GLY A 328 17.49 3.82 23.14
CA GLY A 328 18.20 2.75 23.87
C GLY A 328 18.25 2.93 25.38
N ASP A 329 17.51 3.88 25.96
CA ASP A 329 17.57 4.32 27.35
C ASP A 329 16.53 3.69 28.28
N ALA A 330 15.85 2.64 27.84
CA ALA A 330 14.79 1.92 28.55
C ALA A 330 13.55 2.75 28.91
N SER A 331 13.39 3.95 28.35
CA SER A 331 12.21 4.80 28.57
C SER A 331 10.92 4.25 27.98
N PHE A 332 11.02 3.27 27.08
CA PHE A 332 9.90 2.56 26.47
C PHE A 332 9.99 1.05 26.76
N THR A 333 8.87 0.36 26.60
CA THR A 333 8.76 -1.09 26.83
C THR A 333 8.29 -1.82 25.59
N ALA A 334 8.74 -3.06 25.42
CA ALA A 334 8.27 -3.94 24.38
C ALA A 334 6.79 -4.38 24.54
N ASP A 335 6.19 -4.19 25.72
CA ASP A 335 4.76 -4.47 25.95
C ASP A 335 3.82 -3.57 25.13
N ASP A 336 4.33 -2.43 24.66
CA ASP A 336 3.58 -1.54 23.78
C ASP A 336 3.73 -1.89 22.30
N LEU A 337 4.72 -2.72 21.92
CA LEU A 337 4.94 -3.12 20.53
C LEU A 337 3.70 -3.78 19.88
N PRO A 338 2.99 -4.73 20.53
CA PRO A 338 1.78 -5.30 19.97
C PRO A 338 0.69 -4.26 19.65
N LYS A 339 0.57 -3.19 20.47
CA LYS A 339 -0.37 -2.09 20.23
C LYS A 339 0.03 -1.31 18.98
N ILE A 340 1.31 -0.96 18.83
CA ILE A 340 1.84 -0.28 17.65
C ILE A 340 1.60 -1.13 16.40
N LEU A 341 1.98 -2.41 16.43
CA LEU A 341 1.82 -3.32 15.31
C LEU A 341 0.34 -3.56 14.94
N ALA A 342 -0.57 -3.57 15.91
CA ALA A 342 -2.00 -3.70 15.64
C ALA A 342 -2.52 -2.56 14.75
N TYR A 343 -2.08 -1.33 15.00
CA TYR A 343 -2.48 -0.16 14.21
C TYR A 343 -1.70 -0.03 12.87
N MET A 344 -0.54 -0.69 12.73
CA MET A 344 0.18 -0.74 11.44
C MET A 344 -0.62 -1.43 10.33
N ARG A 345 -1.64 -2.21 10.68
CA ARG A 345 -2.59 -2.80 9.70
C ARG A 345 -3.45 -1.75 8.99
N ASP A 346 -3.65 -0.60 9.62
CA ASP A 346 -4.59 0.44 9.19
C ASP A 346 -3.90 1.79 8.91
N ALA A 347 -2.57 1.88 9.10
CA ALA A 347 -1.79 3.09 8.92
C ALA A 347 -0.47 2.83 8.20
N ASP A 348 0.07 3.86 7.55
CA ASP A 348 1.40 3.83 6.94
C ASP A 348 2.50 4.10 7.98
N MET A 349 2.16 4.81 9.05
CA MET A 349 3.02 5.08 10.20
C MET A 349 2.18 5.12 11.47
N VAL A 350 2.70 4.53 12.55
CA VAL A 350 2.13 4.64 13.90
C VAL A 350 3.15 5.33 14.79
N ILE A 351 2.72 6.32 15.56
CA ILE A 351 3.55 7.02 16.53
C ILE A 351 2.98 6.84 17.94
N GLY A 352 3.86 6.68 18.90
CA GLY A 352 3.48 6.73 20.33
C GLY A 352 3.21 8.15 20.78
N THR A 353 2.41 8.33 21.83
CA THR A 353 2.32 9.59 22.56
C THR A 353 2.62 9.39 24.04
N ARG A 354 3.43 10.29 24.60
CA ARG A 354 3.78 10.39 26.01
C ARG A 354 2.96 11.48 26.72
N THR A 355 1.91 11.99 26.10
CA THR A 355 1.09 13.06 26.67
C THR A 355 -0.09 12.55 27.50
N THR A 356 -0.40 11.26 27.42
CA THR A 356 -1.45 10.59 28.22
C THR A 356 -0.94 10.37 29.64
N LYS A 357 -1.39 11.20 30.59
CA LYS A 357 -0.88 11.23 31.97
C LYS A 357 -0.89 9.86 32.65
N GLN A 358 -1.89 9.05 32.40
CA GLN A 358 -2.07 7.71 33.00
C GLN A 358 -1.02 6.68 32.52
N MET A 359 -0.33 6.96 31.43
CA MET A 359 0.71 6.11 30.85
C MET A 359 2.13 6.60 31.19
N ILE A 360 2.26 7.67 31.98
CA ILE A 360 3.54 8.24 32.39
C ILE A 360 3.85 7.71 33.80
N GLU A 361 4.93 6.95 33.92
CA GLU A 361 5.39 6.45 35.19
C GLU A 361 6.04 7.56 36.04
N GLN A 362 6.01 7.37 37.38
CA GLN A 362 6.61 8.32 38.30
C GLN A 362 8.13 8.42 38.07
N GLY A 363 8.64 9.64 37.90
CA GLY A 363 10.05 9.91 37.61
C GLY A 363 10.40 9.98 36.11
N ALA A 364 9.46 9.68 35.23
CA ALA A 364 9.67 9.86 33.81
C ALA A 364 9.81 11.34 33.44
N ASN A 365 10.69 11.65 32.48
CA ASN A 365 10.99 13.02 32.04
C ASN A 365 9.88 13.59 31.12
N MET A 366 8.69 13.78 31.69
CA MET A 366 7.53 14.37 31.00
C MET A 366 6.71 15.21 31.98
N ASP A 367 7.28 16.33 32.43
CA ASP A 367 6.59 17.29 33.27
C ASP A 367 5.43 18.00 32.51
N ALA A 368 4.63 18.77 33.25
CA ALA A 368 3.49 19.47 32.66
C ALA A 368 3.91 20.46 31.58
N PHE A 369 5.05 21.13 31.73
CA PHE A 369 5.54 22.11 30.76
C PHE A 369 5.93 21.45 29.42
N LEU A 370 6.70 20.36 29.47
CA LEU A 370 7.11 19.62 28.29
C LEU A 370 5.91 18.97 27.61
N ARG A 371 4.98 18.39 28.38
CA ARG A 371 3.76 17.77 27.87
C ARG A 371 2.88 18.77 27.10
N TRP A 372 2.56 19.91 27.70
CA TRP A 372 1.73 20.92 27.03
C TRP A 372 2.44 21.59 25.88
N GLY A 373 3.78 21.76 25.95
CA GLY A 373 4.59 22.21 24.84
C GLY A 373 4.52 21.29 23.62
N ASN A 374 4.59 19.97 23.82
CA ASN A 374 4.42 18.97 22.78
C ASN A 374 3.01 19.03 22.17
N VAL A 375 1.97 19.11 23.02
CA VAL A 375 0.57 19.23 22.54
C VAL A 375 0.40 20.47 21.68
N LEU A 376 0.90 21.63 22.11
CA LEU A 376 0.79 22.87 21.32
C LEU A 376 1.48 22.73 19.96
N ALA A 377 2.71 22.24 19.94
CA ALA A 377 3.46 22.04 18.70
C ALA A 377 2.75 21.02 17.75
N ALA A 378 2.18 19.97 18.32
CA ALA A 378 1.39 18.99 17.57
C ALA A 378 0.12 19.60 16.97
N LYS A 379 -0.55 20.53 17.68
CA LYS A 379 -1.72 21.24 17.15
C LYS A 379 -1.34 22.20 16.01
N VAL A 380 -0.17 22.79 16.03
CA VAL A 380 0.33 23.60 14.89
C VAL A 380 0.51 22.71 13.66
N LEU A 381 1.15 21.55 13.79
CA LEU A 381 1.27 20.58 12.69
C LEU A 381 -0.11 20.17 12.16
N GLN A 382 -1.02 19.80 13.07
CA GLN A 382 -2.38 19.39 12.72
C GLN A 382 -3.14 20.48 11.94
N PHE A 383 -3.01 21.74 12.35
CA PHE A 383 -3.64 22.87 11.66
C PHE A 383 -3.07 23.05 10.25
N LEU A 384 -1.76 22.94 10.07
CA LEU A 384 -1.12 23.08 8.76
C LEU A 384 -1.48 21.98 7.77
N TRP A 385 -1.85 20.79 8.24
CA TRP A 385 -2.33 19.66 7.44
C TRP A 385 -3.80 19.32 7.68
N ILE A 386 -4.64 20.32 7.96
CA ILE A 386 -6.04 20.15 8.35
C ILE A 386 -6.88 19.35 7.33
N ARG A 387 -6.53 19.39 6.05
CA ARG A 387 -7.23 18.63 5.00
C ARG A 387 -7.11 17.12 5.15
N GLN A 388 -6.08 16.62 5.82
CA GLN A 388 -5.86 15.21 6.10
C GLN A 388 -6.39 14.80 7.48
N GLU A 389 -6.93 15.76 8.23
CA GLU A 389 -7.52 15.60 9.56
C GLU A 389 -6.66 14.80 10.56
N PRO A 390 -5.34 14.98 10.62
CA PRO A 390 -4.52 14.23 11.54
C PRO A 390 -4.87 14.59 13.00
N ARG A 391 -4.61 13.68 13.93
CA ARG A 391 -4.85 13.87 15.36
C ARG A 391 -3.57 13.57 16.12
N PHE A 392 -2.86 14.63 16.54
CA PHE A 392 -1.57 14.50 17.22
C PHE A 392 -1.52 15.29 18.53
N THR A 393 -0.76 14.74 19.48
CA THR A 393 -0.46 15.37 20.77
C THR A 393 1.02 15.34 21.12
N ASP A 394 1.85 14.51 20.45
CA ASP A 394 3.29 14.40 20.70
C ASP A 394 4.10 14.30 19.42
N LEU A 395 4.85 15.37 19.08
CA LEU A 395 5.74 15.38 17.92
C LEU A 395 7.09 14.72 18.20
N GLY A 396 7.47 14.64 19.47
CA GLY A 396 8.82 14.23 19.89
C GLY A 396 8.91 12.77 20.29
N CYS A 397 7.82 12.02 20.32
CA CYS A 397 7.89 10.61 20.69
C CYS A 397 8.70 9.82 19.65
N THR A 398 9.71 9.12 20.13
CA THR A 398 10.62 8.34 19.30
C THR A 398 10.14 6.92 19.08
N TYR A 399 9.28 6.39 19.96
CA TYR A 399 8.67 5.07 19.77
C TYR A 399 7.60 5.13 18.68
N ARG A 400 7.96 4.65 17.50
CA ARG A 400 7.12 4.69 16.31
C ARG A 400 7.42 3.53 15.36
N ALA A 401 6.48 3.21 14.51
CA ALA A 401 6.66 2.24 13.44
C ALA A 401 6.26 2.84 12.10
N ILE A 402 6.93 2.45 11.04
CA ILE A 402 6.64 2.85 9.66
C ILE A 402 6.83 1.65 8.73
N TRP A 403 5.98 1.52 7.73
CA TRP A 403 6.23 0.58 6.65
C TRP A 403 7.49 0.95 5.87
N ARG A 404 8.30 -0.07 5.51
CA ARG A 404 9.55 0.14 4.78
C ARG A 404 9.33 0.84 3.44
N ASP A 405 8.30 0.50 2.69
CA ASP A 405 7.95 1.15 1.42
C ASP A 405 7.58 2.63 1.62
N THR A 406 6.84 2.96 2.69
CA THR A 406 6.56 4.35 3.08
C THR A 406 7.85 5.08 3.44
N TYR A 407 8.74 4.46 4.22
CA TYR A 407 10.06 5.03 4.52
C TYR A 407 10.88 5.29 3.24
N LEU A 408 10.91 4.33 2.30
CA LEU A 408 11.64 4.49 1.05
C LEU A 408 11.10 5.66 0.20
N THR A 409 9.81 5.94 0.27
CA THR A 409 9.20 7.09 -0.43
C THR A 409 9.68 8.43 0.14
N ILE A 410 9.94 8.52 1.45
CA ILE A 410 10.27 9.78 2.12
C ILE A 410 11.76 9.97 2.44
N ARG A 411 12.57 8.91 2.41
CA ARG A 411 13.96 8.88 2.94
C ARG A 411 14.86 9.98 2.39
N ASP A 412 14.74 10.29 1.09
CA ASP A 412 15.60 11.27 0.41
C ASP A 412 15.27 12.72 0.81
N ASN A 413 14.14 12.93 1.48
CA ASN A 413 13.72 14.19 2.04
C ASN A 413 14.10 14.35 3.53
N LEU A 414 14.55 13.28 4.20
CA LEU A 414 14.94 13.30 5.62
C LEU A 414 16.38 13.82 5.76
N SER A 415 16.54 14.99 6.35
CA SER A 415 17.83 15.71 6.46
C SER A 415 18.20 16.09 7.88
N ALA A 416 17.23 16.18 8.80
CA ALA A 416 17.46 16.60 10.17
C ALA A 416 18.43 15.67 10.91
N VAL A 417 19.44 16.23 11.57
CA VAL A 417 20.48 15.48 12.31
C VAL A 417 20.17 15.33 13.80
N GLY A 418 19.28 16.17 14.35
CA GLY A 418 18.92 16.21 15.76
C GLY A 418 17.47 15.77 16.03
N PRO A 419 16.88 16.21 17.18
CA PRO A 419 15.52 15.84 17.57
C PRO A 419 14.42 16.26 16.60
N ALA A 420 14.70 17.25 15.73
CA ALA A 420 13.78 17.66 14.65
C ALA A 420 13.52 16.55 13.61
N PHE A 421 14.30 15.47 13.62
CA PHE A 421 14.06 14.29 12.79
C PHE A 421 12.67 13.67 13.05
N SER A 422 12.23 13.66 14.30
CA SER A 422 10.91 13.12 14.67
C SER A 422 9.74 13.82 14.00
N PRO A 423 9.58 15.16 14.10
CA PRO A 423 8.55 15.88 13.34
C PRO A 423 8.83 15.93 11.82
N GLU A 424 10.11 15.93 11.37
CA GLU A 424 10.43 15.86 9.94
C GLU A 424 9.83 14.60 9.29
N MET A 425 10.02 13.45 9.94
CA MET A 425 9.48 12.17 9.46
C MET A 425 7.95 12.23 9.35
N MET A 426 7.25 12.79 10.35
CA MET A 426 5.80 12.96 10.30
C MET A 426 5.36 13.87 9.15
N VAL A 427 6.04 14.99 8.97
CA VAL A 427 5.75 15.95 7.90
C VAL A 427 5.93 15.31 6.52
N GLU A 428 7.01 14.58 6.29
CA GLU A 428 7.25 13.94 4.99
C GLU A 428 6.25 12.81 4.70
N VAL A 429 5.80 12.06 5.73
CA VAL A 429 4.72 11.08 5.58
C VAL A 429 3.40 11.76 5.20
N LEU A 430 3.06 12.88 5.85
CA LEU A 430 1.85 13.66 5.49
C LEU A 430 1.96 14.30 4.09
N ARG A 431 3.15 14.77 3.68
CA ARG A 431 3.39 15.29 2.32
C ARG A 431 3.23 14.22 1.24
N ALA A 432 3.56 12.98 1.58
CA ALA A 432 3.34 11.81 0.72
C ALA A 432 1.89 11.31 0.75
N GLU A 433 0.97 12.06 1.38
CA GLU A 433 -0.45 11.72 1.53
C GLU A 433 -0.69 10.37 2.19
N ARG A 434 0.23 9.98 3.12
CA ARG A 434 0.18 8.73 3.86
C ARG A 434 -0.45 8.92 5.23
N LYS A 435 -1.06 7.86 5.75
CA LYS A 435 -1.83 7.87 6.99
C LYS A 435 -0.94 7.66 8.21
N ILE A 436 -1.06 8.58 9.19
CA ILE A 436 -0.40 8.46 10.50
C ILE A 436 -1.47 8.28 11.58
N ILE A 437 -1.27 7.33 12.48
CA ILE A 437 -2.09 7.14 13.69
C ILE A 437 -1.20 7.35 14.91
N GLU A 438 -1.71 8.11 15.89
CA GLU A 438 -1.07 8.29 17.19
C GLU A 438 -1.78 7.41 18.24
N ILE A 439 -0.99 6.71 19.07
CA ILE A 439 -1.50 5.86 20.13
C ILE A 439 -0.78 6.13 21.46
N PRO A 440 -1.42 5.98 22.62
CA PRO A 440 -0.75 6.13 23.90
C PRO A 440 0.21 4.97 24.15
N VAL A 441 1.42 5.31 24.60
CA VAL A 441 2.46 4.35 25.00
C VAL A 441 2.91 4.62 26.44
N THR A 442 3.38 3.59 27.12
CA THR A 442 3.98 3.69 28.46
C THR A 442 5.30 4.45 28.37
N TYR A 443 5.48 5.42 29.24
CA TYR A 443 6.72 6.19 29.30
C TYR A 443 7.34 6.10 30.69
N ARG A 444 8.53 5.50 30.77
CA ARG A 444 9.27 5.17 31.98
C ARG A 444 10.39 6.17 32.25
N PRO A 445 10.89 6.23 33.49
CA PRO A 445 12.16 6.89 33.78
C PRO A 445 13.27 6.25 32.93
N ARG A 446 14.07 7.09 32.28
CA ARG A 446 15.24 6.60 31.54
C ARG A 446 16.31 6.08 32.50
N ILE A 447 17.06 5.09 32.06
CA ILE A 447 18.26 4.61 32.75
C ILE A 447 19.48 5.32 32.10
N GLY A 448 20.39 5.86 32.93
CA GLY A 448 21.58 6.55 32.46
C GLY A 448 21.49 8.08 32.58
N ASP A 449 22.23 8.80 31.73
CA ASP A 449 22.41 10.26 31.80
C ASP A 449 21.16 11.09 31.48
N VAL A 450 21.13 12.31 32.02
CA VAL A 450 20.05 13.27 31.76
C VAL A 450 20.03 13.67 30.26
N SER A 451 18.84 13.71 29.66
CA SER A 451 18.64 14.11 28.27
C SER A 451 19.21 15.51 27.96
N LYS A 452 20.09 15.61 26.96
CA LYS A 452 20.68 16.86 26.51
C LYS A 452 19.64 17.83 25.90
N HIS A 453 18.48 17.34 25.48
CA HIS A 453 17.45 18.11 24.77
C HIS A 453 16.28 18.56 25.64
N SER A 454 16.06 17.91 26.79
CA SER A 454 14.97 18.19 27.71
C SER A 454 15.42 18.43 29.16
N GLY A 455 16.72 18.51 29.43
CA GLY A 455 17.28 18.72 30.76
C GLY A 455 17.09 20.13 31.33
N SER A 456 16.63 21.13 30.56
CA SER A 456 16.30 22.47 31.04
C SER A 456 15.19 23.12 30.22
N LYS A 457 14.44 24.07 30.80
CA LYS A 457 13.37 24.82 30.11
C LYS A 457 13.86 25.54 28.86
N LEU A 458 15.08 26.07 28.88
CA LEU A 458 15.70 26.73 27.72
C LEU A 458 16.03 25.73 26.61
N ALA A 459 16.50 24.54 26.95
CA ALA A 459 16.75 23.48 25.96
C ALA A 459 15.45 23.00 25.31
N ILE A 460 14.38 22.85 26.09
CA ILE A 460 13.03 22.51 25.60
C ILE A 460 12.54 23.57 24.61
N LEU A 461 12.61 24.87 24.98
CA LEU A 461 12.15 25.95 24.13
C LEU A 461 12.95 26.03 22.83
N LYS A 462 14.28 25.90 22.89
CA LYS A 462 15.18 25.90 21.73
C LYS A 462 14.89 24.71 20.79
N THR A 463 14.60 23.56 21.35
CA THR A 463 14.24 22.35 20.58
C THR A 463 12.88 22.53 19.93
N GLY A 464 11.87 23.00 20.68
CA GLY A 464 10.53 23.26 20.18
C GLY A 464 10.49 24.29 19.05
N THR A 465 11.23 25.40 19.17
CA THR A 465 11.33 26.42 18.09
C THR A 465 11.96 25.85 16.81
N LYS A 466 13.01 25.03 16.94
CA LYS A 466 13.60 24.34 15.77
C LYS A 466 12.62 23.39 15.09
N MET A 467 11.84 22.62 15.86
CA MET A 467 10.83 21.72 15.33
C MET A 467 9.72 22.50 14.60
N LEU A 468 9.18 23.55 15.20
CA LEU A 468 8.17 24.41 14.58
C LEU A 468 8.69 25.07 13.30
N TRP A 469 9.91 25.62 13.33
CA TRP A 469 10.53 26.22 12.16
C TRP A 469 10.67 25.21 11.00
N LEU A 470 11.09 23.97 11.29
CA LEU A 470 11.17 22.90 10.31
C LEU A 470 9.79 22.61 9.71
N ILE A 471 8.74 22.50 10.54
CA ILE A 471 7.37 22.21 10.10
C ILE A 471 6.89 23.31 9.13
N PHE A 472 7.08 24.58 9.48
CA PHE A 472 6.71 25.73 8.61
C PHE A 472 7.52 25.74 7.31
N LYS A 473 8.86 25.54 7.40
CA LYS A 473 9.74 25.46 6.23
C LYS A 473 9.26 24.40 5.24
N ARG A 474 8.97 23.18 5.73
CA ARG A 474 8.50 22.07 4.91
C ARG A 474 7.09 22.31 4.34
N ARG A 475 6.21 22.98 5.08
CA ARG A 475 4.87 23.37 4.59
C ARG A 475 4.94 24.32 3.41
N LEU A 476 5.91 25.24 3.40
CA LEU A 476 6.15 26.21 2.33
C LEU A 476 6.94 25.61 1.14
N GLY A 477 7.28 24.33 1.17
CA GLY A 477 7.98 23.65 0.07
C GLY A 477 9.51 23.80 0.10
N PHE A 478 10.08 24.44 1.10
CA PHE A 478 11.55 24.53 1.24
C PHE A 478 12.14 23.22 1.79
N ARG A 479 13.29 22.83 1.24
CA ARG A 479 14.09 21.69 1.72
C ARG A 479 14.97 22.03 2.90
#